data_ec30a73a26d0a514f772578ffccafd72
#
_entry.id   ec30a73a26d0a514f772578ffccafd72
#
_cell.length_a   1.000
_cell.length_b   1.000
_cell.length_c   1.000
_cell.angle_alpha   90.00
_cell.angle_beta   90.00
_cell.angle_gamma   90.00
#
_symmetry.space_group_name_H-M   'P 1'
#
loop_
_entity.id
_entity.type
_entity.pdbx_description
1 polymer ?
#
loop_
_entity_poly.entity_id
_entity_poly.type
_entity_poly.pdbx_seq_one_letter_code
_entity_poly.pdbx_strand_id
1 'polypeptide(L)'
;MCTMIVKQVAVEGSGKGTSGWFEVRGANVSYDHPYGMSAEHALNIDFVNEAQGPGARVAVELSAESARALVNTILAVLAQAESGGYIELKAER
;
A
#
# COMPACT_ATOMS: atom_id res chain seq x y z
N MET A 1 -1.64 23.45 -5.18
CA MET A 1 -1.67 22.24 -5.89
C MET A 1 -2.72 21.30 -5.32
N CYS A 2 -3.47 20.72 -6.14
CA CYS A 2 -4.61 19.95 -5.72
C CYS A 2 -4.34 18.47 -5.79
N THR A 3 -4.83 17.77 -4.81
CA THR A 3 -4.86 16.32 -4.88
C THR A 3 -5.85 15.91 -5.95
N MET A 4 -5.42 15.08 -6.86
CA MET A 4 -6.26 14.69 -7.96
C MET A 4 -7.23 13.60 -7.58
N ILE A 5 -6.71 12.51 -7.02
CA ILE A 5 -7.52 11.36 -6.64
C ILE A 5 -6.94 10.80 -5.36
N VAL A 6 -7.78 10.60 -4.36
CA VAL A 6 -7.35 10.00 -3.09
C VAL A 6 -8.39 9.00 -2.66
N LYS A 7 -7.93 7.79 -2.35
CA LYS A 7 -8.79 6.76 -1.81
C LYS A 7 -8.08 6.09 -0.64
N GLN A 8 -8.86 5.58 0.26
CA GLN A 8 -8.34 4.99 1.49
C GLN A 8 -8.96 3.61 1.68
N VAL A 9 -8.16 2.68 2.14
CA VAL A 9 -8.66 1.33 2.39
C VAL A 9 -8.06 0.84 3.70
N ALA A 10 -8.87 0.13 4.47
CA ALA A 10 -8.38 -0.52 5.68
C ALA A 10 -7.62 -1.76 5.28
N VAL A 11 -6.45 -1.95 5.87
CA VAL A 11 -5.65 -3.14 5.62
C VAL A 11 -5.19 -3.71 6.94
N GLU A 12 -4.76 -4.94 6.90
CA GLU A 12 -4.29 -5.66 8.06
C GLU A 12 -2.93 -6.23 7.72
N GLY A 13 -1.91 -5.80 8.45
CA GLY A 13 -0.57 -6.28 8.14
C GLY A 13 0.46 -5.57 8.98
N SER A 14 1.71 -5.69 8.57
CA SER A 14 2.80 -5.00 9.25
C SER A 14 3.73 -4.41 8.21
N GLY A 15 4.36 -3.31 8.58
CA GLY A 15 5.30 -2.63 7.71
C GLY A 15 6.51 -2.22 8.50
N LYS A 16 7.61 -2.04 7.79
CA LYS A 16 8.85 -1.62 8.42
C LYS A 16 9.09 -0.16 8.12
N GLY A 17 8.99 0.66 9.15
CA GLY A 17 9.26 2.08 9.04
C GLY A 17 10.66 2.41 9.57
N THR A 18 10.87 3.69 9.84
CA THR A 18 12.17 4.15 10.29
C THR A 18 12.50 3.68 11.70
N SER A 19 11.49 3.43 12.51
CA SER A 19 11.71 3.00 13.89
C SER A 19 11.53 1.49 14.06
N GLY A 20 11.38 0.75 12.96
CA GLY A 20 11.19 -0.69 13.02
C GLY A 20 9.84 -1.10 12.49
N TRP A 21 9.41 -2.30 12.84
CA TRP A 21 8.15 -2.83 12.37
C TRP A 21 6.98 -2.23 13.15
N PHE A 22 5.90 -1.99 12.48
CA PHE A 22 4.68 -1.51 13.12
C PHE A 22 3.49 -2.18 12.46
N GLU A 23 2.37 -2.17 13.17
CA GLU A 23 1.14 -2.72 12.64
C GLU A 23 0.53 -1.72 11.65
N VAL A 24 0.25 -2.18 10.43
CA VAL A 24 -0.39 -1.34 9.42
C VAL A 24 -1.89 -1.49 9.53
N ARG A 25 -2.59 -0.37 9.59
CA ARG A 25 -4.03 -0.34 9.71
C ARG A 25 -4.73 0.22 8.49
N GLY A 26 -4.04 0.99 7.68
CA GLY A 26 -4.67 1.60 6.53
C GLY A 26 -3.68 1.88 5.43
N ALA A 27 -4.21 2.07 4.24
CA ALA A 27 -3.42 2.48 3.10
C ALA A 27 -4.14 3.62 2.41
N ASN A 28 -3.42 4.71 2.18
CA ASN A 28 -3.92 5.85 1.43
C ASN A 28 -3.32 5.77 0.04
N VAL A 29 -4.17 5.72 -0.97
CA VAL A 29 -3.73 5.61 -2.35
C VAL A 29 -4.14 6.87 -3.08
N SER A 30 -3.19 7.51 -3.72
CA SER A 30 -3.49 8.76 -4.43
C SER A 30 -2.74 8.81 -5.74
N TYR A 31 -3.24 9.64 -6.64
CA TYR A 31 -2.54 9.94 -7.88
C TYR A 31 -2.30 11.44 -7.90
N ASP A 32 -1.04 11.83 -7.69
CA ASP A 32 -0.70 13.22 -7.44
C ASP A 32 0.79 13.40 -7.65
N HIS A 33 1.28 14.56 -7.33
CA HIS A 33 2.71 14.88 -7.45
C HIS A 33 3.54 14.01 -6.51
N PRO A 34 4.61 13.38 -7.02
CA PRO A 34 5.51 12.64 -6.15
C PRO A 34 6.56 13.55 -5.53
N TYR A 35 7.21 13.06 -4.49
CA TYR A 35 8.33 13.76 -3.88
C TYR A 35 9.65 13.25 -4.41
N GLY A 36 9.77 11.94 -4.59
CA GLY A 36 11.03 11.33 -4.90
C GLY A 36 11.22 10.92 -6.34
N MET A 37 10.19 11.06 -7.13
CA MET A 37 10.27 10.71 -8.54
C MET A 37 10.30 11.95 -9.40
N SER A 38 11.01 11.85 -10.52
CA SER A 38 11.08 12.95 -11.48
C SER A 38 9.95 12.81 -12.49
N ALA A 39 8.72 13.03 -12.03
CA ALA A 39 7.54 12.92 -12.86
C ALA A 39 6.53 13.91 -12.34
N GLU A 40 5.55 14.25 -13.19
CA GLU A 40 4.54 15.19 -12.77
C GLU A 40 3.50 14.53 -11.87
N HIS A 41 3.21 13.27 -12.12
CA HIS A 41 2.22 12.55 -11.34
C HIS A 41 2.69 11.13 -11.11
N ALA A 42 2.31 10.58 -9.97
CA ALA A 42 2.66 9.21 -9.62
C ALA A 42 1.53 8.60 -8.81
N LEU A 43 1.52 7.29 -8.79
CA LEU A 43 0.64 6.54 -7.88
C LEU A 43 1.35 6.46 -6.55
N ASN A 44 0.78 7.08 -5.54
CA ASN A 44 1.39 7.18 -4.21
C ASN A 44 0.63 6.32 -3.24
N ILE A 45 1.35 5.53 -2.46
CA ILE A 45 0.75 4.68 -1.44
C ILE A 45 1.40 5.00 -0.11
N ASP A 46 0.60 5.29 0.88
CA ASP A 46 1.05 5.44 2.27
C ASP A 46 0.42 4.37 3.10
N PHE A 47 1.24 3.50 3.67
CA PHE A 47 0.78 2.52 4.65
C PHE A 47 0.97 3.13 6.03
N VAL A 48 -0.10 3.18 6.80
CA VAL A 48 -0.08 3.97 8.02
C VAL A 48 -0.77 3.25 9.17
N ASN A 49 -0.39 3.67 10.38
CA ASN A 49 -1.19 3.42 11.58
C ASN A 49 -1.23 4.72 12.35
N GLU A 50 -2.31 5.44 12.17
CA GLU A 50 -2.41 6.79 12.74
C GLU A 50 -2.45 6.77 14.26
N ALA A 51 -2.89 5.67 14.85
CA ALA A 51 -2.91 5.56 16.30
C ALA A 51 -1.50 5.51 16.90
N GLN A 52 -0.49 5.14 16.09
CA GLN A 52 0.88 5.05 16.57
C GLN A 52 1.73 6.24 16.15
N GLY A 53 1.11 7.27 15.60
CA GLY A 53 1.80 8.52 15.31
C GLY A 53 2.33 8.59 13.89
N PRO A 54 2.88 9.76 13.52
CA PRO A 54 3.34 9.97 12.15
C PRO A 54 4.55 9.12 11.74
N GLY A 55 5.28 8.58 12.69
CA GLY A 55 6.40 7.71 12.35
C GLY A 55 5.99 6.33 11.89
N ALA A 56 4.75 5.92 12.14
CA ALA A 56 4.25 4.62 11.70
C ALA A 56 3.72 4.77 10.28
N ARG A 57 4.64 4.84 9.33
CA ARG A 57 4.29 5.14 7.96
C ARG A 57 5.34 4.58 7.02
N VAL A 58 4.88 4.01 5.90
CA VAL A 58 5.74 3.62 4.79
C VAL A 58 5.14 4.21 3.52
N ALA A 59 5.92 5.01 2.82
CA ALA A 59 5.45 5.69 1.62
C ALA A 59 6.15 5.12 0.39
N VAL A 60 5.38 4.94 -0.67
CA VAL A 60 5.88 4.39 -1.92
C VAL A 60 5.30 5.23 -3.06
N GLU A 61 6.14 5.52 -4.06
CA GLU A 61 5.71 6.23 -5.26
C GLU A 61 6.03 5.38 -6.47
N LEU A 62 5.07 5.22 -7.36
CA LEU A 62 5.19 4.37 -8.53
C LEU A 62 4.65 5.08 -9.74
N SER A 63 5.24 4.78 -10.90
CA SER A 63 4.59 5.19 -12.14
C SER A 63 3.27 4.43 -12.29
N ALA A 64 2.37 5.00 -13.09
CA ALA A 64 1.09 4.33 -13.31
C ALA A 64 1.29 2.95 -13.90
N GLU A 65 2.24 2.82 -14.81
CA GLU A 65 2.53 1.55 -15.44
C GLU A 65 3.03 0.52 -14.44
N SER A 66 3.94 0.94 -13.56
CA SER A 66 4.47 0.04 -12.54
C SER A 66 3.40 -0.33 -11.53
N ALA A 67 2.51 0.61 -11.21
CA ALA A 67 1.42 0.32 -10.29
C ALA A 67 0.50 -0.75 -10.87
N ARG A 68 0.19 -0.67 -12.16
CA ARG A 68 -0.65 -1.70 -12.79
C ARG A 68 0.04 -3.04 -12.79
N ALA A 69 1.35 -3.06 -13.08
CA ALA A 69 2.10 -4.31 -13.06
C ALA A 69 2.10 -4.91 -11.66
N LEU A 70 2.23 -4.06 -10.64
CA LEU A 70 2.24 -4.54 -9.27
C LEU A 70 0.88 -5.13 -8.88
N VAL A 71 -0.21 -4.47 -9.26
CA VAL A 71 -1.54 -4.99 -8.97
C VAL A 71 -1.71 -6.37 -9.61
N ASN A 72 -1.34 -6.49 -10.87
CA ASN A 72 -1.47 -7.77 -11.57
C ASN A 72 -0.62 -8.86 -10.93
N THR A 73 0.58 -8.49 -10.49
CA THR A 73 1.47 -9.45 -9.82
C THR A 73 0.87 -9.91 -8.50
N ILE A 74 0.32 -8.98 -7.75
CA ILE A 74 -0.31 -9.32 -6.47
C ILE A 74 -1.47 -10.29 -6.70
N LEU A 75 -2.31 -10.00 -7.69
CA LEU A 75 -3.44 -10.87 -7.99
C LEU A 75 -2.98 -12.26 -8.42
N ALA A 76 -1.90 -12.33 -9.20
CA ALA A 76 -1.39 -13.62 -9.67
C ALA A 76 -0.86 -14.45 -8.49
N VAL A 77 -0.13 -13.81 -7.59
CA VAL A 77 0.41 -14.51 -6.42
C VAL A 77 -0.73 -15.02 -5.54
N LEU A 78 -1.74 -14.19 -5.33
CA LEU A 78 -2.88 -14.61 -4.51
C LEU A 78 -3.63 -15.76 -5.15
N ALA A 79 -3.77 -15.74 -6.48
CA ALA A 79 -4.45 -16.83 -7.18
C ALA A 79 -3.67 -18.13 -7.03
N GLN A 80 -2.35 -18.07 -7.11
CA GLN A 80 -1.54 -19.26 -6.93
C GLN A 80 -1.59 -19.77 -5.50
N ALA A 81 -1.58 -18.85 -4.53
CA ALA A 81 -1.67 -19.25 -3.13
C ALA A 81 -3.01 -19.90 -2.84
N GLU A 82 -4.07 -19.38 -3.46
CA GLU A 82 -5.40 -19.94 -3.27
C GLU A 82 -5.48 -21.34 -3.87
N SER A 83 -4.94 -21.52 -5.09
CA SER A 83 -4.92 -22.82 -5.73
C SER A 83 -4.14 -23.84 -4.93
N GLY A 84 -3.09 -23.42 -4.26
CA GLY A 84 -2.29 -24.32 -3.43
C GLY A 84 -2.81 -24.52 -2.03
N GLY A 85 -3.91 -23.87 -1.67
CA GLY A 85 -4.47 -24.03 -0.35
C GLY A 85 -3.72 -23.27 0.75
N TYR A 86 -2.99 -22.23 0.38
CA TYR A 86 -2.17 -21.52 1.36
C TYR A 86 -2.85 -20.31 1.97
N ILE A 87 -4.00 -19.91 1.43
CA ILE A 87 -4.67 -18.72 1.94
C ILE A 87 -5.44 -19.05 3.20
N GLU A 88 -5.17 -18.28 4.25
CA GLU A 88 -5.82 -18.50 5.52
C GLU A 88 -7.15 -17.78 5.57
N LEU A 89 -8.10 -18.39 6.26
CA LEU A 89 -9.39 -17.78 6.47
C LEU A 89 -9.31 -16.82 7.63
N LYS A 90 -10.08 -15.76 7.53
CA LYS A 90 -10.08 -14.75 8.58
C LYS A 90 -11.27 -14.86 9.52
N ALA A 91 -12.08 -15.89 9.35
CA ALA A 91 -13.33 -15.98 10.08
C ALA A 91 -13.14 -16.04 11.59
N GLU A 92 -12.02 -16.53 12.04
CA GLU A 92 -11.74 -16.65 13.48
C GLU A 92 -11.39 -15.33 14.12
N ARG A 93 -11.28 -14.29 13.34
CA ARG A 93 -10.97 -12.97 13.89
C ARG A 93 -12.21 -12.34 14.52
#